data_b42a748ee2bfc6ddf16aebfb0316a4dc
#
_entry.id   b42a748ee2bfc6ddf16aebfb0316a4dc
#
_cell.length_a   1.000
_cell.length_b   1.000
_cell.length_c   1.000
_cell.angle_alpha   90.00
_cell.angle_beta   90.00
_cell.angle_gamma   90.00
#
_symmetry.space_group_name_H-M   'P 1'
#
loop_
_entity.id
_entity.type
_entity.pdbx_description
1 polymer ?
#
loop_
_entity_poly.entity_id
_entity_poly.type
_entity_poly.pdbx_seq_one_letter_code
_entity_poly.pdbx_strand_id
1 'polypeptide(L)'
;TKTISTGEGGILVTGNKDLVEFAKKYRNYGKFDYAVDGLNYRMNEFTAAIGCVQTDRMNEIVTWKNEYAQKNLDSKFPNRVIFPEGMVSGYYKYIVFDEIEKSTGKVYDETCHRIMKKNYSLPNTDWVTKNHWCVPIYYKGIKI
;
A
#
# COMPACT_ATOMS: atom_id res chain seq x y z
N THR A 1 -8.64 0.09 3.20
CA THR A 1 -7.82 1.29 3.45
C THR A 1 -6.71 1.51 2.42
N LYS A 2 -6.42 0.57 1.54
CA LYS A 2 -5.46 0.74 0.43
C LYS A 2 -6.08 1.56 -0.71
N THR A 3 -5.32 1.81 -1.78
CA THR A 3 -5.82 2.55 -2.95
C THR A 3 -7.03 1.87 -3.57
N ILE A 4 -6.96 0.54 -3.70
CA ILE A 4 -8.09 -0.34 -3.97
C ILE A 4 -8.20 -1.36 -2.83
N SER A 5 -9.38 -1.95 -2.65
CA SER A 5 -9.61 -2.93 -1.58
C SER A 5 -10.53 -4.04 -2.07
N THR A 6 -10.23 -5.24 -1.64
CA THR A 6 -11.04 -6.45 -1.89
C THR A 6 -11.54 -7.08 -0.59
N GLY A 7 -11.43 -6.35 0.54
CA GLY A 7 -11.54 -6.90 1.88
C GLY A 7 -10.18 -7.41 2.32
N GLU A 8 -9.86 -8.62 1.97
CA GLU A 8 -8.53 -9.22 2.13
C GLU A 8 -8.03 -9.76 0.79
N GLY A 9 -6.72 -9.75 0.59
CA GLY A 9 -6.12 -10.27 -0.62
C GLY A 9 -4.75 -9.69 -0.92
N GLY A 10 -4.14 -10.20 -1.96
CA GLY A 10 -2.85 -9.75 -2.45
C GLY A 10 -2.58 -10.29 -3.83
N ILE A 11 -1.57 -9.74 -4.49
CA ILE A 11 -1.14 -10.16 -5.80
C ILE A 11 0.38 -10.27 -5.85
N LEU A 12 0.89 -11.34 -6.42
CA LEU A 12 2.28 -11.50 -6.81
C LEU A 12 2.40 -11.34 -8.32
N VAL A 13 3.22 -10.38 -8.75
CA VAL A 13 3.52 -10.13 -10.16
C VAL A 13 5.03 -10.28 -10.37
N THR A 14 5.43 -11.14 -11.32
CA THR A 14 6.84 -11.38 -11.62
C THR A 14 7.03 -11.97 -13.02
N GLY A 15 8.16 -11.64 -13.67
CA GLY A 15 8.59 -12.29 -14.91
C GLY A 15 9.33 -13.63 -14.67
N ASN A 16 9.63 -13.97 -13.42
CA ASN A 16 10.30 -15.24 -13.08
C ASN A 16 9.29 -16.38 -13.03
N LYS A 17 9.38 -17.28 -14.01
CA LYS A 17 8.47 -18.43 -14.15
C LYS A 17 8.56 -19.41 -12.98
N ASP A 18 9.75 -19.68 -12.47
CA ASP A 18 9.96 -20.61 -11.35
C ASP A 18 9.30 -20.09 -10.08
N LEU A 19 9.38 -18.77 -9.86
CA LEU A 19 8.71 -18.12 -8.73
C LEU A 19 7.19 -18.18 -8.87
N VAL A 20 6.65 -18.03 -10.08
CA VAL A 20 5.20 -18.19 -10.33
C VAL A 20 4.75 -19.60 -10.00
N GLU A 21 5.46 -20.63 -10.48
CA GLU A 21 5.10 -22.03 -10.23
C GLU A 21 5.23 -22.38 -8.74
N PHE A 22 6.29 -21.92 -8.09
CA PHE A 22 6.43 -22.05 -6.63
C PHE A 22 5.24 -21.41 -5.89
N ALA A 23 4.89 -20.16 -6.21
CA ALA A 23 3.79 -19.46 -5.58
C ALA A 23 2.43 -20.14 -5.79
N LYS A 24 2.18 -20.70 -6.97
CA LYS A 24 0.96 -21.48 -7.26
C LYS A 24 0.84 -22.71 -6.35
N LYS A 25 1.94 -23.44 -6.15
CA LYS A 25 1.99 -24.58 -5.25
C LYS A 25 1.83 -24.12 -3.80
N TYR A 26 2.60 -23.14 -3.38
CA TYR A 26 2.63 -22.64 -2.02
C TYR A 26 1.26 -22.16 -1.55
N ARG A 27 0.55 -21.35 -2.36
CA ARG A 27 -0.79 -20.85 -2.03
C ARG A 27 -1.89 -21.93 -1.96
N ASN A 28 -1.61 -23.16 -2.41
CA ASN A 28 -2.56 -24.25 -2.54
C ASN A 28 -2.10 -25.52 -1.80
N TYR A 29 -1.54 -25.36 -0.61
CA TYR A 29 -1.06 -26.47 0.25
C TYR A 29 0.06 -27.32 -0.37
N GLY A 30 0.82 -26.81 -1.30
CA GLY A 30 1.83 -27.61 -2.04
C GLY A 30 1.25 -28.62 -3.03
N LYS A 31 -0.04 -28.53 -3.37
CA LYS A 31 -0.65 -29.45 -4.35
C LYS A 31 -0.05 -29.23 -5.76
N PHE A 32 0.13 -30.26 -6.55
CA PHE A 32 -0.33 -31.66 -6.41
C PHE A 32 0.80 -32.64 -6.05
N ASP A 33 2.05 -32.24 -6.11
CA ASP A 33 3.22 -33.09 -5.86
C ASP A 33 3.73 -33.02 -4.42
N TYR A 34 3.17 -32.09 -3.63
CA TYR A 34 3.55 -31.82 -2.24
C TYR A 34 5.05 -31.52 -2.05
N ALA A 35 5.70 -31.02 -3.10
CA ALA A 35 7.11 -30.64 -3.07
C ALA A 35 7.36 -29.32 -2.32
N VAL A 36 6.31 -28.61 -1.98
CA VAL A 36 6.35 -27.33 -1.24
C VAL A 36 5.45 -27.43 -0.01
N ASP A 37 5.99 -27.11 1.14
CA ASP A 37 5.20 -26.97 2.38
C ASP A 37 4.41 -25.65 2.33
N GLY A 38 3.21 -25.71 1.79
CA GLY A 38 2.39 -24.56 1.43
C GLY A 38 1.17 -24.37 2.33
N LEU A 39 0.56 -23.19 2.21
CA LEU A 39 -0.61 -22.77 2.98
C LEU A 39 -1.83 -22.51 2.07
N ASN A 40 -2.97 -22.20 2.66
CA ASN A 40 -4.14 -21.77 1.92
C ASN A 40 -4.16 -20.26 1.72
N TYR A 41 -3.58 -19.80 0.62
CA TYR A 41 -3.65 -18.41 0.18
C TYR A 41 -4.47 -18.24 -1.10
N ARG A 42 -5.50 -19.07 -1.26
CA ARG A 42 -6.43 -18.94 -2.39
C ARG A 42 -7.41 -17.82 -2.13
N MET A 43 -7.58 -16.96 -3.12
CA MET A 43 -8.63 -15.94 -3.11
C MET A 43 -9.99 -16.62 -3.28
N ASN A 44 -10.99 -16.21 -2.50
CA ASN A 44 -12.36 -16.67 -2.70
C ASN A 44 -13.08 -15.88 -3.81
N GLU A 45 -14.19 -16.41 -4.31
CA GLU A 45 -14.93 -15.83 -5.43
C GLU A 45 -15.49 -14.42 -5.15
N PHE A 46 -15.93 -14.14 -3.92
CA PHE A 46 -16.44 -12.81 -3.56
C PHE A 46 -15.33 -11.76 -3.61
N THR A 47 -14.19 -12.07 -3.01
CA THR A 47 -12.99 -11.23 -3.04
C THR A 47 -12.51 -11.01 -4.48
N ALA A 48 -12.54 -12.07 -5.30
CA ALA A 48 -12.14 -12.00 -6.72
C ALA A 48 -13.09 -11.10 -7.52
N ALA A 49 -14.40 -11.24 -7.34
CA ALA A 49 -15.40 -10.41 -8.02
C ALA A 49 -15.24 -8.92 -7.67
N ILE A 50 -15.04 -8.59 -6.39
CA ILE A 50 -14.73 -7.21 -5.96
C ILE A 50 -13.41 -6.75 -6.60
N GLY A 51 -12.40 -7.64 -6.64
CA GLY A 51 -11.09 -7.35 -7.21
C GLY A 51 -11.15 -6.96 -8.68
N CYS A 52 -11.95 -7.65 -9.49
CA CYS A 52 -12.17 -7.32 -10.91
C CYS A 52 -12.70 -5.89 -11.04
N VAL A 53 -13.79 -5.56 -10.34
CA VAL A 53 -14.40 -4.22 -10.39
C VAL A 53 -13.42 -3.14 -9.92
N GLN A 54 -12.68 -3.39 -8.85
CA GLN A 54 -11.73 -2.43 -8.31
C GLN A 54 -10.52 -2.23 -9.24
N THR A 55 -10.08 -3.27 -9.93
CA THR A 55 -9.00 -3.19 -10.92
C THR A 55 -9.42 -2.36 -12.13
N ASP A 56 -10.64 -2.57 -12.63
CA ASP A 56 -11.19 -1.78 -13.75
C ASP A 56 -11.28 -0.27 -13.39
N ARG A 57 -11.56 0.03 -12.13
CA ARG A 57 -11.66 1.39 -11.61
C ARG A 57 -10.34 2.01 -11.16
N MET A 58 -9.25 1.25 -11.17
CA MET A 58 -7.98 1.68 -10.58
C MET A 58 -7.47 2.99 -11.19
N ASN A 59 -7.52 3.13 -12.51
CA ASN A 59 -7.07 4.35 -13.19
C ASN A 59 -7.90 5.56 -12.79
N GLU A 60 -9.21 5.44 -12.73
CA GLU A 60 -10.10 6.50 -12.26
C GLU A 60 -9.75 6.94 -10.84
N ILE A 61 -9.58 5.99 -9.94
CA ILE A 61 -9.28 6.25 -8.52
C ILE A 61 -7.93 6.94 -8.35
N VAL A 62 -6.89 6.45 -9.04
CA VAL A 62 -5.53 6.99 -8.97
C VAL A 62 -5.49 8.40 -9.55
N THR A 63 -6.10 8.63 -10.71
CA THR A 63 -6.19 9.95 -11.34
C THR A 63 -6.87 10.95 -10.41
N TRP A 64 -8.04 10.60 -9.89
CA TRP A 64 -8.77 11.46 -8.96
C TRP A 64 -7.94 11.83 -7.72
N LYS A 65 -7.23 10.86 -7.12
CA LYS A 65 -6.41 11.11 -5.93
C LYS A 65 -5.26 12.06 -6.23
N ASN A 66 -4.60 11.92 -7.37
CA ASN A 66 -3.51 12.82 -7.76
C ASN A 66 -4.02 14.24 -8.04
N GLU A 67 -5.12 14.37 -8.76
CA GLU A 67 -5.75 15.68 -8.98
C GLU A 67 -6.21 16.33 -7.67
N TYR A 68 -6.80 15.54 -6.76
CA TYR A 68 -7.22 16.04 -5.46
C TYR A 68 -6.02 16.51 -4.63
N ALA A 69 -4.94 15.74 -4.59
CA ALA A 69 -3.72 16.10 -3.89
C ALA A 69 -3.15 17.42 -4.44
N GLN A 70 -2.99 17.52 -5.75
CA GLN A 70 -2.44 18.70 -6.41
C GLN A 70 -3.30 19.95 -6.17
N LYS A 71 -4.63 19.85 -6.31
CA LYS A 71 -5.53 20.98 -6.18
C LYS A 71 -5.79 21.41 -4.74
N ASN A 72 -5.78 20.48 -3.77
CA ASN A 72 -6.29 20.73 -2.43
C ASN A 72 -5.28 20.56 -1.29
N LEU A 73 -4.21 19.82 -1.52
CA LEU A 73 -3.27 19.46 -0.45
C LEU A 73 -1.88 20.04 -0.66
N ASP A 74 -1.34 20.03 -1.88
CA ASP A 74 0.05 20.37 -2.15
C ASP A 74 0.44 21.78 -1.71
N SER A 75 -0.45 22.77 -1.89
CA SER A 75 -0.22 24.15 -1.44
C SER A 75 -0.37 24.32 0.07
N LYS A 76 -1.16 23.48 0.72
CA LYS A 76 -1.39 23.52 2.17
C LYS A 76 -0.28 22.83 2.96
N PHE A 77 0.38 21.86 2.35
CA PHE A 77 1.41 21.04 2.99
C PHE A 77 2.71 21.07 2.17
N PRO A 78 3.48 22.18 2.26
CA PRO A 78 4.74 22.30 1.53
C PRO A 78 5.77 21.25 1.97
N ASN A 79 5.76 20.88 3.27
CA ASN A 79 6.67 19.90 3.84
C ASN A 79 6.05 18.49 3.76
N ARG A 80 6.05 17.92 2.58
CA ARG A 80 5.44 16.62 2.26
C ARG A 80 6.39 15.69 1.52
N VAL A 81 5.99 14.45 1.32
CA VAL A 81 6.67 13.58 0.36
C VAL A 81 6.44 14.09 -1.06
N ILE A 82 7.51 14.44 -1.74
CA ILE A 82 7.50 14.85 -3.15
C ILE A 82 8.01 13.69 -3.98
N PHE A 83 7.22 13.27 -4.96
CA PHE A 83 7.59 12.19 -5.86
C PHE A 83 8.46 12.71 -7.02
N PRO A 84 9.41 11.92 -7.53
CA PRO A 84 10.15 12.25 -8.74
C PRO A 84 9.22 12.51 -9.93
N GLU A 85 9.71 13.31 -10.88
CA GLU A 85 8.98 13.58 -12.12
C GLU A 85 8.60 12.26 -12.84
N GLY A 86 7.40 12.20 -13.38
CA GLY A 86 6.86 11.02 -14.05
C GLY A 86 6.34 9.92 -13.12
N MET A 87 6.54 10.03 -11.80
CA MET A 87 5.99 9.09 -10.84
C MET A 87 4.55 9.47 -10.46
N VAL A 88 3.63 8.51 -10.59
CA VAL A 88 2.24 8.65 -10.16
C VAL A 88 2.00 7.84 -8.88
N SER A 89 1.48 8.49 -7.84
CA SER A 89 1.20 7.84 -6.56
C SER A 89 -0.20 7.24 -6.53
N GLY A 90 -0.34 6.04 -5.98
CA GLY A 90 -1.63 5.47 -5.62
C GLY A 90 -2.27 6.15 -4.40
N TYR A 91 -1.55 7.02 -3.73
CA TYR A 91 -1.97 7.73 -2.50
C TYR A 91 -2.74 6.83 -1.52
N TYR A 92 -2.10 5.74 -1.14
CA TYR A 92 -2.57 4.96 0.01
C TYR A 92 -2.66 5.86 1.24
N LYS A 93 -1.63 6.69 1.44
CA LYS A 93 -1.55 7.76 2.40
C LYS A 93 -0.96 9.01 1.72
N TYR A 94 -1.39 10.18 2.12
CA TYR A 94 -0.72 11.43 1.79
C TYR A 94 0.14 11.81 3.00
N ILE A 95 1.45 11.77 2.82
CA ILE A 95 2.43 11.88 3.91
C ILE A 95 2.97 13.30 3.98
N VAL A 96 2.94 13.88 5.17
CA VAL A 96 3.50 15.19 5.51
C VAL A 96 4.46 15.07 6.71
N PHE A 97 5.34 16.04 6.87
CA PHE A 97 6.34 16.06 7.94
C PHE A 97 6.05 17.17 8.98
N ASP A 98 4.97 17.88 8.82
CA ASP A 98 4.46 18.82 9.83
C ASP A 98 3.34 18.15 10.62
N GLU A 99 3.29 18.44 11.92
CA GLU A 99 2.21 17.94 12.77
C GLU A 99 0.87 18.53 12.33
N ILE A 100 -0.14 17.69 12.24
CA ILE A 100 -1.47 18.08 11.78
C ILE A 100 -2.54 17.66 12.79
N GLU A 101 -3.51 18.55 13.05
CA GLU A 101 -4.61 18.32 13.99
C GLU A 101 -5.49 17.13 13.57
N LYS A 102 -5.81 17.02 12.27
CA LYS A 102 -6.66 15.96 11.72
C LYS A 102 -5.83 14.93 10.93
N SER A 103 -5.09 14.12 11.65
CA SER A 103 -4.32 13.01 11.07
C SER A 103 -5.09 11.69 11.13
N THR A 104 -4.87 10.82 10.13
CA THR A 104 -5.26 9.40 10.19
C THR A 104 -4.19 8.53 10.88
N GLY A 105 -3.32 9.15 11.67
CA GLY A 105 -2.22 8.49 12.37
C GLY A 105 -0.99 8.30 11.49
N LYS A 106 -0.07 7.49 11.98
CA LYS A 106 1.15 7.11 11.28
C LYS A 106 0.92 5.89 10.38
N VAL A 107 1.76 5.70 9.38
CA VAL A 107 1.73 4.49 8.55
C VAL A 107 2.18 3.30 9.38
N TYR A 108 3.27 3.47 10.12
CA TYR A 108 3.83 2.49 11.04
C TYR A 108 4.35 3.21 12.30
N ASP A 109 4.14 2.60 13.45
CA ASP A 109 4.61 3.13 14.73
C ASP A 109 6.06 2.75 15.00
N GLU A 110 6.54 1.66 14.38
CA GLU A 110 7.90 1.17 14.56
C GLU A 110 8.49 0.68 13.22
N THR A 111 9.81 0.68 13.14
CA THR A 111 10.56 0.28 11.95
C THR A 111 10.75 -1.24 11.87
N CYS A 112 10.80 -1.80 10.65
CA CYS A 112 10.98 -3.24 10.45
C CYS A 112 12.24 -3.78 11.12
N HIS A 113 13.38 -3.07 11.04
CA HIS A 113 14.62 -3.55 11.64
C HIS A 113 14.55 -3.64 13.16
N ARG A 114 13.81 -2.75 13.82
CA ARG A 114 13.59 -2.81 15.28
C ARG A 114 12.66 -3.94 15.66
N ILE A 115 11.54 -4.10 14.94
CA ILE A 115 10.60 -5.22 15.16
C ILE A 115 11.34 -6.55 15.00
N MET A 116 12.19 -6.66 13.99
CA MET A 116 13.01 -7.86 13.75
C MET A 116 14.23 -7.98 14.67
N LYS A 117 14.41 -7.08 15.63
CA LYS A 117 15.55 -7.03 16.56
C LYS A 117 16.91 -7.02 15.85
N LYS A 118 16.99 -6.34 14.70
CA LYS A 118 18.23 -6.17 13.94
C LYS A 118 18.93 -4.88 14.35
N ASN A 119 20.23 -4.96 14.58
CA ASN A 119 21.04 -3.82 15.00
C ASN A 119 21.60 -3.06 13.77
N TYR A 120 20.69 -2.52 12.96
CA TYR A 120 21.05 -1.67 11.82
C TYR A 120 20.90 -0.20 12.18
N SER A 121 21.84 0.63 11.74
CA SER A 121 21.72 2.07 11.82
C SER A 121 21.03 2.59 10.54
N LEU A 122 19.78 2.98 10.66
CA LEU A 122 18.95 3.49 9.56
C LEU A 122 18.35 4.85 9.95
N PRO A 123 19.18 5.92 10.04
CA PRO A 123 18.76 7.20 10.61
C PRO A 123 17.62 7.86 9.85
N ASN A 124 17.59 7.78 8.51
CA ASN A 124 16.49 8.33 7.71
C ASN A 124 15.17 7.60 7.97
N THR A 125 15.20 6.27 8.08
CA THR A 125 14.02 5.45 8.40
C THR A 125 13.49 5.79 9.78
N ASP A 126 14.37 5.88 10.76
CA ASP A 126 14.03 6.24 12.14
C ASP A 126 13.44 7.65 12.21
N TRP A 127 14.01 8.59 11.48
CA TRP A 127 13.51 9.97 11.41
C TRP A 127 12.10 10.03 10.80
N VAL A 128 11.89 9.39 9.64
CA VAL A 128 10.57 9.36 8.98
C VAL A 128 9.53 8.71 9.87
N THR A 129 9.85 7.60 10.53
CA THR A 129 8.91 6.92 11.43
C THR A 129 8.43 7.85 12.55
N LYS A 130 9.32 8.67 13.10
CA LYS A 130 8.98 9.62 14.18
C LYS A 130 8.23 10.86 13.67
N ASN A 131 8.58 11.37 12.49
CA ASN A 131 8.24 12.71 12.04
C ASN A 131 7.24 12.76 10.87
N HIS A 132 6.51 11.69 10.59
CA HIS A 132 5.49 11.72 9.55
C HIS A 132 4.07 11.69 10.12
N TRP A 133 3.16 12.33 9.42
CA TRP A 133 1.72 12.29 9.64
C TRP A 133 1.00 11.98 8.35
N CYS A 134 -0.20 11.40 8.45
CA CYS A 134 -1.01 11.04 7.30
C CYS A 134 -2.21 11.97 7.19
N VAL A 135 -2.28 12.72 6.10
CA VAL A 135 -3.48 13.49 5.75
C VAL A 135 -4.53 12.57 5.15
N PRO A 136 -5.80 12.65 5.57
CA PRO A 136 -6.88 11.88 4.96
C PRO A 136 -7.02 12.17 3.46
N ILE A 137 -7.05 11.12 2.64
CA ILE A 137 -7.33 11.20 1.20
C ILE A 137 -8.20 10.01 0.77
N TYR A 138 -9.52 10.20 0.85
CA TYR A 138 -10.51 9.18 0.49
C TYR A 138 -11.10 9.48 -0.88
N TYR A 139 -11.12 8.48 -1.76
CA TYR A 139 -11.68 8.61 -3.09
C TYR A 139 -13.16 9.00 -3.01
N LYS A 140 -13.51 10.19 -3.59
CA LYS A 140 -14.86 10.78 -3.54
C LYS A 140 -15.51 10.70 -2.15
N GLY A 141 -14.69 10.62 -1.12
CA GLY A 141 -15.14 10.36 0.23
C GLY A 141 -15.68 11.57 0.95
N ILE A 142 -16.24 11.32 2.11
CA ILE A 142 -16.89 12.27 2.99
C ILE A 142 -15.95 13.46 3.27
N LYS A 143 -16.43 14.67 3.08
CA LYS A 143 -15.77 15.88 3.60
C LYS A 143 -15.76 15.77 5.13
N ILE A 144 -14.59 15.49 5.69
CA ILE A 144 -14.36 15.54 7.13
C ILE A 144 -14.08 17.00 7.51
#